data_2056bd848bfd0800bdf3970edafe051f
#
_entry.id   2056bd848bfd0800bdf3970edafe051f
#
_cell.length_a   1.000
_cell.length_b   1.000
_cell.length_c   1.000
_cell.angle_alpha   90.00
_cell.angle_beta   90.00
_cell.angle_gamma   90.00
#
_symmetry.space_group_name_H-M   'P 1'
#
loop_
_entity.id
_entity.type
_entity.pdbx_description
1 polymer ?
#
loop_
_entity_poly.entity_id
_entity_poly.type
_entity_poly.pdbx_seq_one_letter_code
_entity_poly.pdbx_strand_id
1 'polypeptide(L)'
;MSRAIMFRRLLVPLATALVLTSTGVITEARSAPGRSAPKPVWTWTGTWEAAASGTVPALPGASIRNVVHTSVGGRAARVRLSNRLGTEPLQLGAVTLALQRPGEPGSPRAVAGSVRAVTFAGAGSVTVPAGRDLVSDPVALAVPADANLLVSVHTPADSGPATYHRSALQANFVAPGADRTAQESGTAYTTTVSSWYYVTGVDVLGASAAGSVVTLGDSITDGTGSSFDANHRWPDRLAARLRGLPAHRRPGVLNAGISGNRLLLDGRGPSALTRLDTDVFSRTDVRTMIVLEGINDIKGTPEQRDPRVLEDAYRLIVRRAHARGIRVVGGTITPYAGHGAYTPAREAVRQAVNAAIRTHRIFDVVADFDAAVRDPARPSRILPAYDPGDHLHFNDAGMRALADTIDPRTLTPKPSGPPPRARATGNPAAHG
;
A
#
# COMPACT_ATOMS: atom_id res chain seq x y z
N MET A 1 -30.01 -58.65 32.89
CA MET A 1 -29.21 -59.47 33.83
C MET A 1 -28.40 -58.56 34.70
N SER A 2 -28.70 -58.61 35.96
CA SER A 2 -28.22 -58.01 37.17
C SER A 2 -26.73 -58.07 37.45
N ARG A 3 -26.30 -57.15 38.23
CA ARG A 3 -25.30 -57.16 39.35
C ARG A 3 -24.23 -56.06 39.17
N ALA A 4 -23.74 -55.38 40.23
CA ALA A 4 -24.10 -55.19 41.64
C ALA A 4 -23.24 -54.05 42.16
N ILE A 5 -23.79 -53.34 43.08
CA ILE A 5 -23.21 -52.23 43.84
C ILE A 5 -22.13 -52.79 44.81
N MET A 6 -21.01 -52.09 44.97
CA MET A 6 -20.12 -52.34 46.12
C MET A 6 -19.62 -51.01 46.75
N PHE A 7 -20.23 -50.70 47.91
CA PHE A 7 -19.80 -49.63 48.84
C PHE A 7 -18.50 -50.00 49.51
N ARG A 8 -17.52 -49.10 49.51
CA ARG A 8 -16.39 -49.13 50.48
C ARG A 8 -16.37 -47.85 51.31
N ARG A 9 -16.66 -48.04 52.60
CA ARG A 9 -16.46 -47.02 53.65
C ARG A 9 -14.94 -46.87 53.87
N LEU A 10 -14.43 -45.64 54.00
CA LEU A 10 -13.11 -45.39 54.54
C LEU A 10 -13.21 -44.40 55.71
N LEU A 11 -12.54 -44.77 56.77
CA LEU A 11 -12.44 -44.12 58.05
C LEU A 11 -11.68 -42.79 58.00
N VAL A 12 -12.13 -41.83 58.78
CA VAL A 12 -11.49 -40.53 59.02
C VAL A 12 -10.61 -40.65 60.26
N PRO A 13 -9.32 -40.26 60.25
CA PRO A 13 -8.58 -40.01 61.49
C PRO A 13 -8.67 -38.52 61.82
N LEU A 14 -9.00 -38.28 63.11
CA LEU A 14 -9.02 -36.99 63.77
C LEU A 14 -7.55 -36.55 64.04
N ALA A 15 -7.12 -35.42 63.41
CA ALA A 15 -5.84 -34.81 63.69
C ALA A 15 -6.06 -33.49 64.46
N THR A 16 -5.59 -33.45 65.67
CA THR A 16 -5.60 -32.29 66.58
C THR A 16 -4.62 -31.21 66.02
N ALA A 17 -5.15 -30.04 65.66
CA ALA A 17 -4.32 -28.93 65.28
C ALA A 17 -3.94 -28.04 66.44
N LEU A 18 -2.64 -27.88 66.67
CA LEU A 18 -2.02 -26.93 67.53
C LEU A 18 -2.05 -25.54 66.99
N VAL A 19 -2.75 -24.59 67.58
CA VAL A 19 -2.81 -23.18 67.18
C VAL A 19 -1.57 -22.45 67.68
N LEU A 20 -0.65 -22.12 66.78
CA LEU A 20 0.43 -21.18 67.03
C LEU A 20 -0.01 -19.79 66.50
N THR A 21 -0.28 -18.86 67.40
CA THR A 21 -0.52 -17.46 67.16
C THR A 21 0.79 -16.75 66.80
N SER A 22 1.08 -16.52 65.55
CA SER A 22 2.11 -15.60 65.08
C SER A 22 1.48 -14.24 64.78
N THR A 23 1.85 -13.22 65.58
CA THR A 23 1.55 -11.82 65.28
C THR A 23 2.40 -11.38 64.07
N GLY A 24 1.85 -11.55 62.84
CA GLY A 24 2.45 -11.02 61.63
C GLY A 24 2.09 -9.54 61.46
N VAL A 25 3.10 -8.68 61.44
CA VAL A 25 2.96 -7.27 61.03
C VAL A 25 2.57 -7.24 59.55
N ILE A 26 1.33 -6.85 59.25
CA ILE A 26 0.88 -6.63 57.86
C ILE A 26 1.50 -5.31 57.40
N THR A 27 2.58 -5.39 56.66
CA THR A 27 3.10 -4.24 55.92
C THR A 27 2.18 -4.06 54.67
N GLU A 28 1.31 -3.05 54.69
CA GLU A 28 0.54 -2.65 53.50
C GLU A 28 1.53 -2.26 52.41
N ALA A 29 1.64 -3.11 51.40
CA ALA A 29 2.32 -2.76 50.17
C ALA A 29 1.47 -1.67 49.46
N ARG A 30 1.87 -0.40 49.59
CA ARG A 30 1.32 0.69 48.79
C ARG A 30 1.56 0.33 47.34
N SER A 31 0.47 0.00 46.60
CA SER A 31 0.45 -0.13 45.18
C SER A 31 0.94 1.17 44.58
N ALA A 32 2.06 1.14 43.86
CA ALA A 32 2.52 2.29 43.07
C ALA A 32 1.39 2.70 42.12
N PRO A 33 1.13 4.01 41.92
CA PRO A 33 0.12 4.45 41.01
C PRO A 33 0.44 3.88 39.62
N GLY A 34 -0.46 3.06 39.10
CA GLY A 34 -0.32 2.43 37.80
C GLY A 34 -0.09 3.53 36.75
N ARG A 35 1.06 3.48 36.06
CA ARG A 35 1.30 4.31 34.89
C ARG A 35 0.14 4.06 33.93
N SER A 36 -0.75 5.02 33.79
CA SER A 36 -1.79 4.98 32.74
C SER A 36 -1.08 4.75 31.40
N ALA A 37 -1.52 3.74 30.67
CA ALA A 37 -1.00 3.49 29.32
C ALA A 37 -1.14 4.78 28.51
N PRO A 38 -0.11 5.20 27.76
CA PRO A 38 -0.18 6.42 26.96
C PRO A 38 -1.38 6.32 26.02
N LYS A 39 -2.18 7.39 25.96
CA LYS A 39 -3.33 7.45 25.06
C LYS A 39 -2.84 7.22 23.62
N PRO A 40 -3.53 6.41 22.82
CA PRO A 40 -3.14 6.18 21.43
C PRO A 40 -3.13 7.50 20.66
N VAL A 41 -2.01 7.79 20.02
CA VAL A 41 -1.90 8.92 19.07
C VAL A 41 -2.50 8.46 17.76
N TRP A 42 -3.57 9.13 17.32
CA TRP A 42 -4.22 8.86 16.04
C TRP A 42 -3.52 9.62 14.92
N THR A 43 -3.07 8.91 13.89
CA THR A 43 -2.40 9.49 12.73
C THR A 43 -3.06 9.05 11.43
N TRP A 44 -3.03 9.95 10.44
CA TRP A 44 -3.42 9.59 9.09
C TRP A 44 -2.32 8.77 8.44
N THR A 45 -2.70 7.67 7.82
CA THR A 45 -1.80 6.73 7.12
C THR A 45 -2.44 6.35 5.79
N GLY A 46 -1.68 6.35 4.72
CA GLY A 46 -2.14 5.84 3.43
C GLY A 46 -2.42 4.34 3.53
N THR A 47 -3.58 3.89 3.02
CA THR A 47 -3.96 2.47 3.03
C THR A 47 -4.09 1.86 1.65
N TRP A 48 -4.36 2.69 0.64
CA TRP A 48 -4.46 2.29 -0.76
C TRP A 48 -4.05 3.43 -1.68
N GLU A 49 -3.47 3.07 -2.82
CA GLU A 49 -3.10 3.99 -3.89
C GLU A 49 -3.18 3.31 -5.26
N ALA A 50 -3.49 4.13 -6.29
CA ALA A 50 -3.21 3.84 -7.68
C ALA A 50 -2.70 5.11 -8.38
N ALA A 51 -1.58 5.00 -9.09
CA ALA A 51 -1.00 6.12 -9.83
C ALA A 51 -1.83 6.45 -11.08
N ALA A 52 -2.05 7.73 -11.37
CA ALA A 52 -2.70 8.14 -12.63
C ALA A 52 -1.82 7.76 -13.83
N SER A 53 -2.32 6.89 -14.71
CA SER A 53 -1.56 6.31 -15.81
C SER A 53 -1.93 6.85 -17.20
N GLY A 54 -2.99 7.66 -17.31
CA GLY A 54 -3.46 8.22 -18.58
C GLY A 54 -4.84 8.83 -18.45
N THR A 55 -5.45 9.09 -19.62
CA THR A 55 -6.82 9.59 -19.74
C THR A 55 -7.62 8.72 -20.72
N VAL A 56 -8.94 8.76 -20.54
CA VAL A 56 -9.94 8.22 -21.47
C VAL A 56 -10.98 9.29 -21.76
N PRO A 57 -11.87 9.12 -22.76
CA PRO A 57 -13.00 10.03 -22.96
C PRO A 57 -13.81 10.21 -21.68
N ALA A 58 -14.41 11.38 -21.52
CA ALA A 58 -15.29 11.70 -20.40
C ALA A 58 -16.42 10.68 -20.25
N LEU A 59 -16.91 10.54 -19.03
CA LEU A 59 -18.03 9.67 -18.66
C LEU A 59 -19.19 10.52 -18.10
N PRO A 60 -19.82 11.40 -18.91
CA PRO A 60 -20.85 12.31 -18.43
C PRO A 60 -22.11 11.56 -18.03
N GLY A 61 -22.83 12.07 -17.02
CA GLY A 61 -24.05 11.50 -16.51
C GLY A 61 -23.89 10.09 -15.94
N ALA A 62 -22.70 9.70 -15.47
CA ALA A 62 -22.43 8.37 -14.95
C ALA A 62 -22.07 8.37 -13.46
N SER A 63 -22.41 7.28 -12.78
CA SER A 63 -21.84 6.95 -11.48
C SER A 63 -20.82 5.83 -11.66
N ILE A 64 -19.60 6.06 -11.17
CA ILE A 64 -18.48 5.13 -11.28
C ILE A 64 -18.15 4.64 -9.88
N ARG A 65 -18.14 3.33 -9.67
CA ARG A 65 -17.83 2.68 -8.39
C ARG A 65 -16.49 1.97 -8.48
N ASN A 66 -15.48 2.56 -7.86
CA ASN A 66 -14.15 2.00 -7.78
C ASN A 66 -14.04 1.09 -6.56
N VAL A 67 -13.54 -0.13 -6.77
CA VAL A 67 -13.23 -1.08 -5.69
C VAL A 67 -11.75 -0.94 -5.34
N VAL A 68 -11.45 -0.66 -4.07
CA VAL A 68 -10.09 -0.44 -3.60
C VAL A 68 -9.81 -1.30 -2.37
N HIS A 69 -8.60 -1.87 -2.27
CA HIS A 69 -8.25 -2.84 -1.23
C HIS A 69 -7.35 -2.23 -0.16
N THR A 70 -7.78 -2.28 1.11
CA THR A 70 -7.07 -1.64 2.22
C THR A 70 -5.94 -2.48 2.76
N SER A 71 -4.75 -1.92 2.92
CA SER A 71 -3.58 -2.56 3.57
C SER A 71 -3.63 -2.47 5.09
N VAL A 72 -4.09 -1.34 5.62
CA VAL A 72 -4.27 -1.08 7.07
C VAL A 72 -5.64 -0.48 7.32
N GLY A 73 -6.16 -0.66 8.53
CA GLY A 73 -7.47 -0.15 8.94
C GLY A 73 -7.39 1.12 9.80
N GLY A 74 -8.55 1.74 10.02
CA GLY A 74 -8.70 2.91 10.86
C GLY A 74 -10.15 3.19 11.25
N ARG A 75 -10.37 4.16 12.12
CA ARG A 75 -11.71 4.56 12.58
C ARG A 75 -12.42 5.57 11.69
N ALA A 76 -11.68 6.17 10.78
CA ALA A 76 -12.17 7.10 9.78
C ALA A 76 -11.30 6.96 8.52
N ALA A 77 -11.81 7.42 7.38
CA ALA A 77 -11.09 7.45 6.12
C ALA A 77 -11.22 8.81 5.45
N ARG A 78 -10.35 9.07 4.47
CA ARG A 78 -10.49 10.16 3.50
C ARG A 78 -10.04 9.68 2.12
N VAL A 79 -10.64 10.25 1.09
CA VAL A 79 -10.42 9.86 -0.31
C VAL A 79 -9.62 10.94 -1.02
N ARG A 80 -8.66 10.53 -1.84
CA ARG A 80 -7.96 11.42 -2.77
C ARG A 80 -8.55 11.26 -4.17
N LEU A 81 -9.11 12.36 -4.66
CA LEU A 81 -9.58 12.50 -6.04
C LEU A 81 -8.48 13.08 -6.92
N SER A 82 -8.45 12.73 -8.18
CA SER A 82 -7.44 13.20 -9.13
C SER A 82 -8.06 13.64 -10.45
N ASN A 83 -7.75 14.86 -10.85
CA ASN A 83 -7.92 15.39 -12.18
C ASN A 83 -6.55 15.78 -12.78
N ARG A 84 -5.51 15.04 -12.37
CA ARG A 84 -4.12 15.39 -12.65
C ARG A 84 -3.78 15.42 -14.13
N LEU A 85 -4.38 14.52 -14.90
CA LEU A 85 -4.16 14.41 -16.33
C LEU A 85 -5.32 14.98 -17.17
N GLY A 86 -6.37 15.48 -16.50
CA GLY A 86 -7.47 16.19 -17.15
C GLY A 86 -7.06 17.59 -17.54
N THR A 87 -7.67 18.09 -18.62
CA THR A 87 -7.39 19.41 -19.23
C THR A 87 -8.41 20.46 -18.83
N GLU A 88 -9.53 20.04 -18.27
CA GLU A 88 -10.64 20.90 -17.84
C GLU A 88 -10.99 20.64 -16.38
N PRO A 89 -11.68 21.56 -15.67
CA PRO A 89 -12.14 21.34 -14.30
C PRO A 89 -13.12 20.16 -14.25
N LEU A 90 -12.81 19.15 -13.42
CA LEU A 90 -13.66 17.98 -13.19
C LEU A 90 -14.76 18.32 -12.19
N GLN A 91 -16.02 18.21 -12.61
CA GLN A 91 -17.18 18.37 -11.75
C GLN A 91 -17.65 17.00 -11.24
N LEU A 92 -17.75 16.86 -9.93
CA LEU A 92 -18.32 15.69 -9.26
C LEU A 92 -19.54 16.12 -8.45
N GLY A 93 -20.72 15.59 -8.81
CA GLY A 93 -21.99 15.91 -8.16
C GLY A 93 -22.16 15.25 -6.81
N ALA A 94 -21.59 14.05 -6.64
CA ALA A 94 -21.58 13.30 -5.40
C ALA A 94 -20.38 12.34 -5.34
N VAL A 95 -19.89 12.10 -4.12
CA VAL A 95 -18.89 11.06 -3.82
C VAL A 95 -19.35 10.30 -2.58
N THR A 96 -19.23 8.97 -2.60
CA THR A 96 -19.52 8.14 -1.43
C THR A 96 -18.42 7.13 -1.17
N LEU A 97 -18.31 6.71 0.09
CA LEU A 97 -17.43 5.65 0.56
C LEU A 97 -18.27 4.58 1.28
N ALA A 98 -18.02 3.30 0.98
CA ALA A 98 -18.69 2.19 1.65
C ALA A 98 -17.74 0.98 1.78
N LEU A 99 -18.12 0.01 2.61
CA LEU A 99 -17.50 -1.31 2.64
C LEU A 99 -18.13 -2.16 1.52
N GLN A 100 -17.32 -2.85 0.72
CA GLN A 100 -17.82 -3.88 -0.20
C GLN A 100 -18.29 -5.10 0.61
N ARG A 101 -19.37 -5.72 0.18
CA ARG A 101 -19.90 -6.92 0.84
C ARG A 101 -18.85 -8.05 0.80
N PRO A 102 -18.44 -8.60 1.97
CA PRO A 102 -17.45 -9.67 2.02
C PRO A 102 -17.95 -10.94 1.32
N GLY A 103 -17.03 -11.71 0.74
CA GLY A 103 -17.33 -12.98 0.08
C GLY A 103 -17.97 -12.85 -1.31
N GLU A 104 -18.11 -11.62 -1.82
CA GLU A 104 -18.62 -11.35 -3.16
C GLU A 104 -17.59 -10.56 -3.99
N PRO A 105 -16.40 -11.13 -4.32
CA PRO A 105 -15.44 -10.48 -5.18
C PRO A 105 -16.08 -10.18 -6.56
N GLY A 106 -15.71 -9.05 -7.16
CA GLY A 106 -16.33 -8.65 -8.42
C GLY A 106 -17.80 -8.19 -8.33
N SER A 107 -18.30 -7.86 -7.12
CA SER A 107 -19.66 -7.36 -6.90
C SER A 107 -19.67 -5.87 -6.57
N PRO A 108 -20.62 -5.08 -7.11
CA PRO A 108 -20.79 -3.66 -6.76
C PRO A 108 -21.53 -3.44 -5.43
N ARG A 109 -21.87 -4.49 -4.68
CA ARG A 109 -22.73 -4.42 -3.50
C ARG A 109 -21.99 -3.92 -2.27
N ALA A 110 -22.61 -2.97 -1.57
CA ALA A 110 -22.14 -2.48 -0.29
C ALA A 110 -22.65 -3.34 0.88
N VAL A 111 -21.94 -3.31 1.98
CA VAL A 111 -22.47 -3.74 3.28
C VAL A 111 -23.61 -2.79 3.65
N ALA A 112 -24.76 -3.33 4.02
CA ALA A 112 -25.92 -2.54 4.40
C ALA A 112 -25.59 -1.55 5.52
N GLY A 113 -26.02 -0.29 5.37
CA GLY A 113 -25.78 0.78 6.32
C GLY A 113 -24.31 1.28 6.38
N SER A 114 -23.44 0.84 5.46
CA SER A 114 -22.02 1.30 5.43
C SER A 114 -21.78 2.52 4.54
N VAL A 115 -22.72 2.88 3.66
CA VAL A 115 -22.54 4.01 2.74
C VAL A 115 -22.45 5.33 3.51
N ARG A 116 -21.44 6.12 3.22
CA ARG A 116 -21.22 7.46 3.78
C ARG A 116 -21.01 8.46 2.65
N ALA A 117 -21.64 9.59 2.76
CA ALA A 117 -21.32 10.74 1.91
C ALA A 117 -19.89 11.21 2.20
N VAL A 118 -19.17 11.56 1.16
CA VAL A 118 -17.86 12.17 1.23
C VAL A 118 -18.02 13.65 0.92
N THR A 119 -17.46 14.50 1.77
CA THR A 119 -17.54 15.96 1.61
C THR A 119 -16.17 16.57 1.34
N PHE A 120 -16.19 17.80 0.84
CA PHE A 120 -15.01 18.62 0.55
C PHE A 120 -15.26 20.02 1.09
N ALA A 121 -14.58 20.37 2.18
CA ALA A 121 -14.85 21.57 2.96
C ALA A 121 -16.36 21.71 3.34
N GLY A 122 -16.97 20.56 3.71
CA GLY A 122 -18.38 20.45 4.08
C GLY A 122 -19.36 20.31 2.92
N ALA A 123 -18.96 20.54 1.67
CA ALA A 123 -19.83 20.42 0.49
C ALA A 123 -19.86 18.97 -0.04
N GLY A 124 -21.04 18.49 -0.47
CA GLY A 124 -21.24 17.15 -1.04
C GLY A 124 -20.84 17.04 -2.52
N SER A 125 -20.75 18.17 -3.21
CA SER A 125 -20.23 18.25 -4.59
C SER A 125 -18.90 18.99 -4.60
N VAL A 126 -18.09 18.75 -5.64
CA VAL A 126 -16.77 19.37 -5.74
C VAL A 126 -16.34 19.56 -7.19
N THR A 127 -15.58 20.62 -7.45
CA THR A 127 -14.86 20.84 -8.70
C THR A 127 -13.36 20.67 -8.43
N VAL A 128 -12.75 19.69 -9.09
CA VAL A 128 -11.29 19.46 -9.02
C VAL A 128 -10.63 20.17 -10.20
N PRO A 129 -9.77 21.18 -9.97
CA PRO A 129 -9.13 21.89 -11.07
C PRO A 129 -8.30 20.97 -11.98
N ALA A 130 -8.15 21.31 -13.24
CA ALA A 130 -7.25 20.61 -14.17
C ALA A 130 -5.83 20.53 -13.60
N GLY A 131 -5.18 19.38 -13.76
CA GLY A 131 -3.82 19.13 -13.28
C GLY A 131 -3.70 18.97 -11.77
N ARG A 132 -4.79 18.85 -11.01
CA ARG A 132 -4.78 18.82 -9.53
C ARG A 132 -5.36 17.53 -8.94
N ASP A 133 -4.92 17.26 -7.72
CA ASP A 133 -5.54 16.31 -6.81
C ASP A 133 -6.26 17.07 -5.68
N LEU A 134 -7.25 16.43 -5.07
CA LEU A 134 -7.97 16.94 -3.93
C LEU A 134 -8.21 15.83 -2.91
N VAL A 135 -8.04 16.13 -1.63
CA VAL A 135 -8.33 15.20 -0.52
C VAL A 135 -9.63 15.62 0.14
N SER A 136 -10.49 14.63 0.41
CA SER A 136 -11.78 14.85 1.06
C SER A 136 -11.64 15.22 2.55
N ASP A 137 -12.72 15.70 3.12
CA ASP A 137 -12.90 15.73 4.57
C ASP A 137 -12.86 14.31 5.15
N PRO A 138 -12.60 14.15 6.48
CA PRO A 138 -12.69 12.87 7.16
C PRO A 138 -14.09 12.27 7.09
N VAL A 139 -14.19 11.01 6.70
CA VAL A 139 -15.42 10.23 6.67
C VAL A 139 -15.46 9.30 7.88
N ALA A 140 -16.50 9.41 8.70
CA ALA A 140 -16.72 8.57 9.88
C ALA A 140 -17.19 7.17 9.46
N LEU A 141 -16.23 6.34 9.03
CA LEU A 141 -16.40 4.94 8.66
C LEU A 141 -15.25 4.13 9.26
N ALA A 142 -15.56 3.16 10.11
CA ALA A 142 -14.57 2.20 10.60
C ALA A 142 -14.15 1.30 9.43
N VAL A 143 -12.89 1.39 9.02
CA VAL A 143 -12.33 0.66 7.89
C VAL A 143 -11.47 -0.48 8.44
N PRO A 144 -11.80 -1.75 8.12
CA PRO A 144 -10.93 -2.88 8.44
C PRO A 144 -9.65 -2.85 7.59
N ALA A 145 -8.57 -3.44 8.09
CA ALA A 145 -7.47 -3.86 7.23
C ALA A 145 -7.90 -5.06 6.39
N ASP A 146 -7.29 -5.23 5.20
CA ASP A 146 -7.58 -6.38 4.32
C ASP A 146 -9.07 -6.46 3.91
N ALA A 147 -9.64 -5.32 3.57
CA ALA A 147 -11.02 -5.20 3.14
C ALA A 147 -11.14 -4.38 1.86
N ASN A 148 -12.17 -4.66 1.09
CA ASN A 148 -12.48 -3.83 -0.07
C ASN A 148 -13.42 -2.70 0.33
N LEU A 149 -13.11 -1.50 -0.15
CA LEU A 149 -13.97 -0.33 -0.09
C LEU A 149 -14.55 -0.05 -1.48
N LEU A 150 -15.72 0.57 -1.49
CA LEU A 150 -16.36 1.11 -2.67
C LEU A 150 -16.25 2.64 -2.61
N VAL A 151 -15.46 3.22 -3.50
CA VAL A 151 -15.42 4.67 -3.70
C VAL A 151 -16.23 4.97 -4.95
N SER A 152 -17.42 5.55 -4.76
CA SER A 152 -18.30 5.89 -5.88
C SER A 152 -18.29 7.38 -6.13
N VAL A 153 -18.17 7.78 -7.41
CA VAL A 153 -18.21 9.18 -7.85
C VAL A 153 -19.30 9.35 -8.91
N HIS A 154 -19.98 10.49 -8.91
CA HIS A 154 -20.94 10.86 -9.96
C HIS A 154 -20.42 12.02 -10.77
N THR A 155 -20.37 11.87 -12.08
CA THR A 155 -19.96 12.87 -13.07
C THR A 155 -21.21 13.45 -13.76
N PRO A 156 -21.80 14.55 -13.30
CA PRO A 156 -23.08 15.05 -13.80
C PRO A 156 -23.02 15.57 -15.24
N ALA A 157 -21.83 16.03 -15.67
CA ALA A 157 -21.62 16.64 -16.99
C ALA A 157 -20.29 16.18 -17.59
N ASP A 158 -20.07 16.52 -18.86
CA ASP A 158 -18.78 16.40 -19.50
C ASP A 158 -17.79 17.38 -18.83
N SER A 159 -16.67 16.85 -18.38
CA SER A 159 -15.58 17.59 -17.74
C SER A 159 -14.24 17.31 -18.45
N GLY A 160 -14.29 17.05 -19.74
CA GLY A 160 -13.11 16.68 -20.52
C GLY A 160 -12.56 15.29 -20.19
N PRO A 161 -11.32 15.00 -20.63
CA PRO A 161 -10.72 13.68 -20.47
C PRO A 161 -10.64 13.22 -19.03
N ALA A 162 -11.13 12.00 -18.76
CA ALA A 162 -11.13 11.38 -17.44
C ALA A 162 -9.75 10.86 -17.06
N THR A 163 -9.18 11.36 -15.98
CA THR A 163 -7.97 10.80 -15.36
C THR A 163 -8.27 9.40 -14.83
N TYR A 164 -7.45 8.41 -15.21
CA TYR A 164 -7.65 7.03 -14.79
C TYR A 164 -6.35 6.28 -14.50
N HIS A 165 -6.45 5.16 -13.81
CA HIS A 165 -5.45 4.11 -13.76
C HIS A 165 -5.94 2.93 -14.59
N ARG A 166 -5.13 2.50 -15.57
CA ARG A 166 -5.56 1.57 -16.63
C ARG A 166 -5.83 0.16 -16.13
N SER A 167 -4.94 -0.40 -15.32
CA SER A 167 -4.90 -1.83 -15.00
C SER A 167 -5.24 -2.09 -13.54
N ALA A 168 -6.52 -1.99 -13.18
CA ALA A 168 -6.93 -2.24 -11.80
C ALA A 168 -6.71 -3.69 -11.34
N LEU A 169 -6.75 -4.67 -12.25
CA LEU A 169 -6.84 -6.11 -11.91
C LEU A 169 -7.94 -6.38 -10.88
N GLN A 170 -8.96 -5.56 -10.92
CA GLN A 170 -10.11 -5.52 -10.02
C GLN A 170 -11.33 -5.09 -10.81
N ALA A 171 -12.47 -5.74 -10.59
CA ALA A 171 -13.74 -5.29 -11.14
C ALA A 171 -14.14 -3.95 -10.53
N ASN A 172 -14.40 -2.98 -11.38
CA ASN A 172 -14.99 -1.70 -11.05
C ASN A 172 -16.27 -1.53 -11.88
N PHE A 173 -17.14 -0.61 -11.53
CA PHE A 173 -18.48 -0.63 -12.08
C PHE A 173 -18.94 0.76 -12.52
N VAL A 174 -19.72 0.81 -13.59
CA VAL A 174 -20.33 2.03 -14.13
C VAL A 174 -21.86 1.85 -14.19
N ALA A 175 -22.56 2.84 -13.66
CA ALA A 175 -24.00 3.01 -13.80
C ALA A 175 -24.27 4.25 -14.65
N PRO A 176 -24.89 4.13 -15.85
CA PRO A 176 -25.24 5.29 -16.67
C PRO A 176 -26.45 6.04 -16.09
N GLY A 177 -26.59 7.30 -16.47
CA GLY A 177 -27.75 8.15 -16.12
C GLY A 177 -27.55 8.90 -14.81
N ALA A 178 -28.49 8.80 -13.90
CA ALA A 178 -28.52 9.59 -12.67
C ALA A 178 -27.48 9.20 -11.64
N ASP A 179 -27.34 10.01 -10.57
CA ASP A 179 -26.54 9.65 -9.41
C ASP A 179 -27.01 8.36 -8.75
N ARG A 180 -26.11 7.39 -8.67
CA ARG A 180 -26.29 6.07 -8.03
C ARG A 180 -25.24 5.83 -6.94
N THR A 181 -24.47 6.82 -6.56
CA THR A 181 -23.36 6.68 -5.61
C THR A 181 -23.81 6.09 -4.27
N ALA A 182 -24.98 6.47 -3.79
CA ALA A 182 -25.54 6.01 -2.52
C ALA A 182 -26.25 4.64 -2.57
N GLN A 183 -26.39 4.02 -3.76
CA GLN A 183 -27.12 2.74 -3.89
C GLN A 183 -26.30 1.59 -3.27
N GLU A 184 -26.82 0.96 -2.21
CA GLU A 184 -26.18 -0.18 -1.54
C GLU A 184 -26.23 -1.48 -2.34
N SER A 185 -27.37 -1.77 -2.99
CA SER A 185 -27.56 -3.00 -3.76
C SER A 185 -26.65 -3.15 -4.97
N GLY A 186 -26.19 -2.02 -5.53
CA GLY A 186 -25.35 -2.00 -6.72
C GLY A 186 -26.06 -2.40 -8.02
N THR A 187 -27.37 -2.60 -8.02
CA THR A 187 -28.11 -3.13 -9.18
C THR A 187 -28.10 -2.21 -10.41
N ALA A 188 -27.88 -0.90 -10.22
CA ALA A 188 -27.75 0.05 -11.32
C ALA A 188 -26.36 0.01 -12.01
N TYR A 189 -25.37 -0.60 -11.38
CA TYR A 189 -24.00 -0.70 -11.91
C TYR A 189 -23.90 -1.89 -12.87
N THR A 190 -24.36 -1.70 -14.11
CA THR A 190 -24.53 -2.76 -15.10
C THR A 190 -23.30 -2.99 -15.97
N THR A 191 -22.35 -2.07 -15.98
CA THR A 191 -21.14 -2.20 -16.77
C THR A 191 -19.92 -2.43 -15.85
N THR A 192 -19.18 -3.51 -16.11
CA THR A 192 -17.92 -3.81 -15.41
C THR A 192 -16.75 -3.27 -16.23
N VAL A 193 -15.79 -2.63 -15.55
CA VAL A 193 -14.54 -2.12 -16.11
C VAL A 193 -13.37 -2.55 -15.25
N SER A 194 -12.17 -2.64 -15.82
CA SER A 194 -10.94 -3.06 -15.11
C SER A 194 -9.97 -1.89 -14.89
N SER A 195 -10.51 -0.70 -14.67
CA SER A 195 -9.74 0.54 -14.45
C SER A 195 -10.32 1.31 -13.28
N TRP A 196 -9.48 2.08 -12.56
CA TRP A 196 -9.93 3.06 -11.57
C TRP A 196 -10.02 4.45 -12.19
N TYR A 197 -11.08 5.17 -11.88
CA TYR A 197 -11.34 6.50 -12.45
C TYR A 197 -11.39 7.54 -11.35
N TYR A 198 -10.69 8.64 -11.52
CA TYR A 198 -10.68 9.83 -10.66
C TYR A 198 -10.22 9.60 -9.21
N VAL A 199 -9.97 8.37 -8.78
CA VAL A 199 -9.57 8.02 -7.41
C VAL A 199 -8.13 7.52 -7.43
N THR A 200 -7.25 8.16 -6.65
CA THR A 200 -5.82 7.81 -6.60
C THR A 200 -5.31 7.48 -5.21
N GLY A 201 -6.15 7.56 -4.18
CA GLY A 201 -5.71 7.18 -2.84
C GLY A 201 -6.84 7.16 -1.82
N VAL A 202 -6.62 6.35 -0.80
CA VAL A 202 -7.41 6.32 0.43
C VAL A 202 -6.46 6.32 1.61
N ASP A 203 -6.69 7.24 2.55
CA ASP A 203 -6.01 7.27 3.85
C ASP A 203 -6.97 6.86 4.95
N VAL A 204 -6.44 6.29 6.02
CA VAL A 204 -7.20 5.96 7.25
C VAL A 204 -6.62 6.64 8.47
N LEU A 205 -7.48 6.99 9.42
CA LEU A 205 -7.08 7.50 10.73
C LEU A 205 -6.90 6.32 11.68
N GLY A 206 -5.68 5.84 11.81
CA GLY A 206 -5.31 4.67 12.58
C GLY A 206 -4.44 4.98 13.80
N ALA A 207 -4.21 3.96 14.62
CA ALA A 207 -3.30 4.04 15.77
C ALA A 207 -1.86 3.62 15.40
N SER A 208 -1.53 3.46 14.12
CA SER A 208 -0.19 3.07 13.67
C SER A 208 0.70 4.30 13.52
N ALA A 209 1.86 4.27 14.15
CA ALA A 209 2.90 5.28 13.96
C ALA A 209 3.95 4.86 12.90
N ALA A 210 3.72 3.75 12.19
CA ALA A 210 4.69 3.19 11.24
C ALA A 210 4.68 3.91 9.87
N GLY A 211 3.68 4.76 9.63
CA GLY A 211 3.54 5.49 8.36
C GLY A 211 3.16 4.61 7.19
N SER A 212 3.55 5.02 5.99
CA SER A 212 3.25 4.33 4.74
C SER A 212 4.52 3.90 4.01
N VAL A 213 4.43 2.80 3.27
CA VAL A 213 5.40 2.30 2.29
C VAL A 213 4.80 2.48 0.91
N VAL A 214 5.47 3.21 0.02
CA VAL A 214 5.07 3.33 -1.39
C VAL A 214 5.91 2.39 -2.23
N THR A 215 5.28 1.60 -3.09
CA THR A 215 5.95 0.74 -4.07
C THR A 215 5.88 1.41 -5.44
N LEU A 216 6.97 2.02 -5.86
CA LEU A 216 7.12 2.68 -7.17
C LEU A 216 7.61 1.66 -8.18
N GLY A 217 6.90 1.49 -9.30
CA GLY A 217 7.29 0.49 -10.28
C GLY A 217 6.44 0.48 -11.55
N ASP A 218 6.74 -0.50 -12.37
CA ASP A 218 6.07 -0.76 -13.65
C ASP A 218 4.95 -1.82 -13.54
N SER A 219 4.72 -2.59 -14.62
CA SER A 219 3.68 -3.63 -14.67
C SER A 219 3.86 -4.74 -13.64
N ILE A 220 5.09 -5.02 -13.21
CA ILE A 220 5.37 -6.04 -12.18
C ILE A 220 4.83 -5.54 -10.83
N THR A 221 5.00 -4.27 -10.53
CA THR A 221 4.47 -3.64 -9.31
C THR A 221 2.97 -3.38 -9.42
N ASP A 222 2.48 -2.95 -10.57
CA ASP A 222 1.06 -2.80 -10.90
C ASP A 222 0.30 -4.12 -10.75
N GLY A 223 0.98 -5.26 -10.98
CA GLY A 223 0.50 -6.60 -10.65
C GLY A 223 0.12 -7.46 -11.86
N THR A 224 0.53 -7.08 -13.07
CA THR A 224 0.28 -7.87 -14.29
C THR A 224 0.70 -9.33 -14.09
N GLY A 225 -0.22 -10.25 -14.43
CA GLY A 225 -0.04 -11.70 -14.25
C GLY A 225 -0.63 -12.26 -12.95
N SER A 226 -0.98 -11.42 -11.98
CA SER A 226 -1.70 -11.87 -10.78
C SER A 226 -3.19 -12.10 -11.06
N SER A 227 -3.82 -12.92 -10.21
CA SER A 227 -5.24 -13.27 -10.32
C SER A 227 -6.15 -12.05 -10.17
N PHE A 228 -7.13 -11.93 -11.08
CA PHE A 228 -8.12 -10.86 -11.09
C PHE A 228 -9.02 -10.92 -9.86
N ASP A 229 -9.39 -9.79 -9.28
CA ASP A 229 -10.21 -9.62 -8.06
C ASP A 229 -9.64 -10.29 -6.79
N ALA A 230 -8.41 -10.81 -6.82
CA ALA A 230 -7.83 -11.56 -5.72
C ALA A 230 -6.92 -10.73 -4.80
N ASN A 231 -6.53 -9.51 -5.19
CA ASN A 231 -5.56 -8.69 -4.45
C ASN A 231 -4.26 -9.46 -4.17
N HIS A 232 -3.68 -10.04 -5.22
CA HIS A 232 -2.50 -10.88 -5.17
C HIS A 232 -1.25 -10.26 -5.77
N ARG A 233 -1.25 -8.95 -6.06
CA ARG A 233 -0.04 -8.20 -6.46
C ARG A 233 1.02 -8.33 -5.38
N TRP A 234 2.30 -8.23 -5.72
CA TRP A 234 3.34 -8.33 -4.68
C TRP A 234 3.22 -7.27 -3.56
N PRO A 235 2.75 -6.01 -3.82
CA PRO A 235 2.48 -5.07 -2.74
C PRO A 235 1.34 -5.53 -1.81
N ASP A 236 0.29 -6.17 -2.34
CA ASP A 236 -0.80 -6.75 -1.53
C ASP A 236 -0.27 -7.90 -0.67
N ARG A 237 0.57 -8.78 -1.25
CA ARG A 237 1.25 -9.86 -0.51
C ARG A 237 2.16 -9.33 0.58
N LEU A 238 2.87 -8.22 0.31
CA LEU A 238 3.65 -7.52 1.33
C LEU A 238 2.75 -7.02 2.46
N ALA A 239 1.65 -6.34 2.15
CA ALA A 239 0.67 -5.87 3.13
C ALA A 239 0.14 -7.04 3.99
N ALA A 240 -0.18 -8.19 3.36
CA ALA A 240 -0.60 -9.39 4.05
C ALA A 240 0.44 -9.89 5.07
N ARG A 241 1.71 -9.92 4.69
CA ARG A 241 2.81 -10.31 5.60
C ARG A 241 2.97 -9.32 6.77
N LEU A 242 2.82 -8.03 6.50
CA LEU A 242 2.95 -6.98 7.52
C LEU A 242 1.82 -7.05 8.57
N ARG A 243 0.67 -7.68 8.26
CA ARG A 243 -0.39 -7.92 9.26
C ARG A 243 0.06 -8.79 10.44
N GLY A 244 1.11 -9.60 10.27
CA GLY A 244 1.74 -10.34 11.36
C GLY A 244 2.47 -9.46 12.41
N LEU A 245 2.75 -8.20 12.10
CA LEU A 245 3.37 -7.26 13.03
C LEU A 245 2.35 -6.71 14.04
N PRO A 246 2.78 -6.26 15.23
CA PRO A 246 1.93 -5.49 16.13
C PRO A 246 1.33 -4.27 15.45
N ALA A 247 0.07 -3.93 15.74
CA ALA A 247 -0.69 -2.89 15.02
C ALA A 247 0.06 -1.55 14.89
N HIS A 248 0.72 -1.09 15.97
CA HIS A 248 1.50 0.16 15.97
C HIS A 248 2.76 0.13 15.11
N ARG A 249 3.14 -1.04 14.58
CA ARG A 249 4.31 -1.25 13.70
C ARG A 249 3.93 -1.61 12.28
N ARG A 250 2.65 -1.63 11.93
CA ARG A 250 2.16 -1.96 10.59
C ARG A 250 2.13 -0.72 9.73
N PRO A 251 3.03 -0.54 8.75
CA PRO A 251 2.87 0.52 7.77
C PRO A 251 1.74 0.19 6.80
N GLY A 252 1.09 1.22 6.26
CA GLY A 252 0.26 1.06 5.09
C GLY A 252 1.13 0.77 3.87
N VAL A 253 0.59 0.01 2.91
CA VAL A 253 1.28 -0.29 1.64
C VAL A 253 0.48 0.36 0.50
N LEU A 254 1.17 1.16 -0.29
CA LEU A 254 0.63 1.96 -1.38
C LEU A 254 1.25 1.49 -2.70
N ASN A 255 0.42 1.17 -3.69
CA ASN A 255 0.90 0.67 -4.98
C ASN A 255 0.90 1.78 -6.04
N ALA A 256 2.06 2.33 -6.33
CA ALA A 256 2.30 3.29 -7.39
C ALA A 256 2.91 2.64 -8.66
N GLY A 257 2.57 1.39 -8.96
CA GLY A 257 2.90 0.72 -10.21
C GLY A 257 2.10 1.28 -11.38
N ILE A 258 2.71 1.35 -12.56
CA ILE A 258 2.04 1.66 -13.84
C ILE A 258 2.53 0.69 -14.90
N SER A 259 1.64 -0.11 -15.47
CA SER A 259 1.99 -1.09 -16.51
C SER A 259 2.65 -0.44 -17.72
N GLY A 260 3.88 -0.87 -18.03
CA GLY A 260 4.70 -0.34 -19.10
C GLY A 260 5.46 0.94 -18.76
N ASN A 261 5.42 1.40 -17.51
CA ASN A 261 6.13 2.61 -17.06
C ASN A 261 7.65 2.48 -17.24
N ARG A 262 8.30 3.61 -17.41
CA ARG A 262 9.75 3.74 -17.56
C ARG A 262 10.30 4.63 -16.44
N LEU A 263 11.53 4.37 -16.07
CA LEU A 263 12.23 5.19 -15.10
C LEU A 263 12.48 6.61 -15.66
N LEU A 264 12.88 6.71 -16.96
CA LEU A 264 13.47 7.90 -17.55
C LEU A 264 12.51 8.70 -18.44
N LEU A 265 11.64 8.02 -19.18
CA LEU A 265 10.86 8.63 -20.24
C LEU A 265 9.35 8.47 -20.01
N ASP A 266 8.60 9.53 -20.24
CA ASP A 266 7.15 9.49 -20.30
C ASP A 266 6.67 8.60 -21.47
N GLY A 267 5.45 8.09 -21.38
CA GLY A 267 4.85 7.23 -22.39
C GLY A 267 3.65 6.47 -21.85
N ARG A 268 3.85 5.32 -21.23
CA ARG A 268 2.82 4.64 -20.44
C ARG A 268 2.72 5.33 -19.07
N GLY A 269 2.00 6.43 -19.04
CA GLY A 269 1.99 7.39 -17.94
C GLY A 269 3.26 8.26 -17.87
N PRO A 270 3.32 9.22 -16.93
CA PRO A 270 4.52 9.96 -16.62
C PRO A 270 5.62 9.02 -16.12
N SER A 271 6.89 9.29 -16.46
CA SER A 271 8.03 8.48 -16.00
C SER A 271 8.13 8.46 -14.47
N ALA A 272 8.78 7.44 -13.91
CA ALA A 272 8.96 7.35 -12.47
C ALA A 272 9.62 8.61 -11.89
N LEU A 273 10.58 9.21 -12.61
CA LEU A 273 11.19 10.48 -12.21
C LEU A 273 10.22 11.66 -12.24
N THR A 274 9.36 11.74 -13.26
CA THR A 274 8.37 12.82 -13.42
C THR A 274 7.29 12.74 -12.34
N ARG A 275 6.78 11.53 -12.02
CA ARG A 275 5.68 11.32 -11.07
C ARG A 275 6.11 11.15 -9.61
N LEU A 276 7.39 11.23 -9.30
CA LEU A 276 7.92 10.98 -7.96
C LEU A 276 7.29 11.88 -6.88
N ASP A 277 7.10 13.19 -7.16
CA ASP A 277 6.47 14.11 -6.22
C ASP A 277 5.00 13.75 -5.97
N THR A 278 4.29 13.33 -7.02
CA THR A 278 2.84 13.10 -6.96
C THR A 278 2.48 11.74 -6.40
N ASP A 279 3.25 10.70 -6.76
CA ASP A 279 2.90 9.32 -6.44
C ASP A 279 3.70 8.77 -5.25
N VAL A 280 4.67 9.55 -4.73
CA VAL A 280 5.42 9.16 -3.54
C VAL A 280 5.39 10.27 -2.49
N PHE A 281 5.92 11.45 -2.81
CA PHE A 281 6.18 12.47 -1.79
C PHE A 281 4.93 13.21 -1.32
N SER A 282 3.86 13.24 -2.12
CA SER A 282 2.56 13.82 -1.73
C SER A 282 1.68 12.85 -0.93
N ARG A 283 2.07 11.59 -0.82
CA ARG A 283 1.29 10.58 -0.11
C ARG A 283 1.42 10.73 1.40
N THR A 284 0.41 10.26 2.11
CA THR A 284 0.30 10.49 3.55
C THR A 284 1.30 9.66 4.34
N ASP A 285 2.12 10.35 5.13
CA ASP A 285 3.10 9.80 6.09
C ASP A 285 4.04 8.73 5.50
N VAL A 286 4.59 8.98 4.32
CA VAL A 286 5.53 8.07 3.67
C VAL A 286 6.84 8.03 4.45
N ARG A 287 7.25 6.84 4.88
CA ARG A 287 8.50 6.58 5.61
C ARG A 287 9.48 5.76 4.80
N THR A 288 9.00 4.97 3.88
CA THR A 288 9.82 4.11 3.03
C THR A 288 9.21 4.07 1.63
N MET A 289 10.07 4.01 0.62
CA MET A 289 9.67 3.63 -0.73
C MET A 289 10.46 2.40 -1.19
N ILE A 290 9.83 1.59 -2.02
CA ILE A 290 10.46 0.44 -2.70
C ILE A 290 10.42 0.74 -4.19
N VAL A 291 11.54 0.63 -4.87
CA VAL A 291 11.67 0.93 -6.30
C VAL A 291 11.95 -0.35 -7.06
N LEU A 292 11.07 -0.70 -8.00
CA LEU A 292 11.27 -1.78 -8.99
C LEU A 292 10.90 -1.23 -10.37
N GLU A 293 11.87 -0.62 -11.03
CA GLU A 293 11.74 0.05 -12.33
C GLU A 293 12.97 -0.21 -13.20
N GLY A 294 12.88 0.07 -14.51
CA GLY A 294 14.01 0.08 -15.43
C GLY A 294 13.95 -0.98 -16.53
N ILE A 295 13.18 -2.07 -16.38
CA ILE A 295 13.08 -3.09 -17.44
C ILE A 295 12.52 -2.50 -18.74
N ASN A 296 11.57 -1.57 -18.64
CA ASN A 296 10.97 -0.94 -19.81
C ASN A 296 11.88 0.12 -20.45
N ASP A 297 12.85 0.66 -19.72
CA ASP A 297 13.92 1.51 -20.29
C ASP A 297 14.88 0.65 -21.12
N ILE A 298 15.24 -0.54 -20.62
CA ILE A 298 16.15 -1.48 -21.28
C ILE A 298 15.51 -2.09 -22.53
N LYS A 299 14.25 -2.56 -22.46
CA LYS A 299 13.60 -3.30 -23.54
C LYS A 299 12.75 -2.43 -24.48
N GLY A 300 12.46 -1.18 -24.10
CA GLY A 300 11.57 -0.28 -24.84
C GLY A 300 12.23 0.40 -26.05
N THR A 301 11.47 1.27 -26.72
CA THR A 301 11.96 2.08 -27.82
C THR A 301 11.74 3.56 -27.48
N PRO A 302 12.78 4.42 -27.50
CA PRO A 302 14.20 4.09 -27.58
C PRO A 302 14.67 3.26 -26.38
N GLU A 303 15.59 2.33 -26.60
CA GLU A 303 16.16 1.50 -25.51
C GLU A 303 17.31 2.23 -24.79
N GLN A 304 17.43 2.02 -23.48
CA GLN A 304 18.59 2.48 -22.71
C GLN A 304 19.67 1.41 -22.74
N ARG A 305 20.84 1.77 -23.31
CA ARG A 305 22.00 0.86 -23.48
C ARG A 305 23.10 1.11 -22.45
N ASP A 306 23.17 2.30 -21.88
CA ASP A 306 24.18 2.62 -20.85
C ASP A 306 23.58 2.41 -19.45
N PRO A 307 24.07 1.40 -18.69
CA PRO A 307 23.55 1.12 -17.33
C PRO A 307 23.78 2.29 -16.37
N ARG A 308 24.78 3.13 -16.59
CA ARG A 308 25.10 4.27 -15.71
C ARG A 308 23.99 5.32 -15.69
N VAL A 309 23.27 5.48 -16.80
CA VAL A 309 22.12 6.41 -16.87
C VAL A 309 20.99 5.96 -15.92
N LEU A 310 20.75 4.64 -15.82
CA LEU A 310 19.78 4.09 -14.86
C LEU A 310 20.29 4.23 -13.42
N GLU A 311 21.58 3.99 -13.18
CA GLU A 311 22.20 4.17 -11.86
C GLU A 311 22.07 5.63 -11.37
N ASP A 312 22.34 6.60 -12.24
CA ASP A 312 22.25 8.02 -11.90
C ASP A 312 20.80 8.44 -11.60
N ALA A 313 19.83 7.88 -12.33
CA ALA A 313 18.41 8.08 -12.05
C ALA A 313 18.02 7.52 -10.67
N TYR A 314 18.48 6.33 -10.32
CA TYR A 314 18.25 5.77 -8.98
C TYR A 314 18.91 6.62 -7.88
N ARG A 315 20.14 7.09 -8.09
CA ARG A 315 20.81 8.02 -7.15
C ARG A 315 20.02 9.31 -6.98
N LEU A 316 19.43 9.83 -8.07
CA LEU A 316 18.57 11.01 -8.01
C LEU A 316 17.31 10.74 -7.16
N ILE A 317 16.63 9.60 -7.37
CA ILE A 317 15.48 9.19 -6.55
C ILE A 317 15.86 9.14 -5.08
N VAL A 318 16.97 8.46 -4.75
CA VAL A 318 17.45 8.32 -3.37
C VAL A 318 17.73 9.69 -2.74
N ARG A 319 18.46 10.57 -3.43
CA ARG A 319 18.73 11.94 -2.91
C ARG A 319 17.44 12.70 -2.63
N ARG A 320 16.45 12.63 -3.55
CA ARG A 320 15.16 13.32 -3.39
C ARG A 320 14.32 12.75 -2.23
N ALA A 321 14.37 11.43 -2.04
CA ALA A 321 13.71 10.72 -0.94
C ALA A 321 14.36 11.06 0.41
N HIS A 322 15.70 11.02 0.50
CA HIS A 322 16.44 11.34 1.71
C HIS A 322 16.23 12.81 2.16
N ALA A 323 16.11 13.74 1.21
CA ALA A 323 15.77 15.13 1.52
C ALA A 323 14.40 15.28 2.24
N ARG A 324 13.59 14.22 2.24
CA ARG A 324 12.27 14.15 2.90
C ARG A 324 12.25 13.14 4.06
N GLY A 325 13.40 12.58 4.44
CA GLY A 325 13.50 11.56 5.49
C GLY A 325 12.91 10.20 5.10
N ILE A 326 12.74 9.94 3.78
CA ILE A 326 12.18 8.69 3.26
C ILE A 326 13.33 7.73 2.97
N ARG A 327 13.23 6.52 3.51
CA ARG A 327 14.14 5.40 3.24
C ARG A 327 13.83 4.78 1.89
N VAL A 328 14.86 4.31 1.17
CA VAL A 328 14.69 3.72 -0.16
C VAL A 328 15.20 2.29 -0.19
N VAL A 329 14.31 1.36 -0.55
CA VAL A 329 14.64 -0.03 -0.86
C VAL A 329 14.71 -0.18 -2.38
N GLY A 330 15.85 -0.60 -2.90
CA GLY A 330 16.02 -0.85 -4.33
C GLY A 330 15.82 -2.30 -4.69
N GLY A 331 14.91 -2.59 -5.63
CA GLY A 331 14.71 -3.91 -6.21
C GLY A 331 15.65 -4.16 -7.39
N THR A 332 16.26 -5.34 -7.47
CA THR A 332 16.96 -5.75 -8.68
C THR A 332 15.96 -6.06 -9.79
N ILE A 333 16.30 -5.69 -11.03
CA ILE A 333 15.45 -5.93 -12.22
C ILE A 333 15.38 -7.43 -12.49
N THR A 334 14.16 -7.95 -12.57
CA THR A 334 13.88 -9.39 -12.72
C THR A 334 14.29 -9.94 -14.10
N PRO A 335 14.56 -11.25 -14.24
CA PRO A 335 14.93 -11.88 -15.50
C PRO A 335 13.75 -11.92 -16.48
N TYR A 336 14.03 -11.96 -17.79
CA TYR A 336 12.98 -11.97 -18.81
C TYR A 336 13.36 -12.70 -20.13
N ALA A 337 14.34 -13.58 -20.07
CA ALA A 337 14.72 -14.37 -21.26
C ALA A 337 13.58 -15.33 -21.67
N GLY A 338 13.22 -15.27 -22.93
CA GLY A 338 12.03 -15.89 -23.53
C GLY A 338 10.99 -14.88 -23.95
N HIS A 339 10.96 -13.70 -23.34
CA HIS A 339 10.11 -12.59 -23.80
C HIS A 339 10.59 -12.05 -25.17
N GLY A 340 9.65 -11.68 -26.04
CA GLY A 340 9.94 -11.26 -27.42
C GLY A 340 10.90 -10.07 -27.57
N ALA A 341 11.04 -9.25 -26.53
CA ALA A 341 11.99 -8.13 -26.53
C ALA A 341 13.37 -8.49 -25.95
N TYR A 342 13.60 -9.74 -25.54
CA TYR A 342 14.89 -10.17 -25.01
C TYR A 342 15.97 -10.17 -26.09
N THR A 343 17.14 -9.64 -25.75
CA THR A 343 18.39 -9.83 -26.52
C THR A 343 19.56 -9.98 -25.54
N PRO A 344 20.67 -10.65 -25.94
CA PRO A 344 21.87 -10.74 -25.10
C PRO A 344 22.44 -9.36 -24.73
N ALA A 345 22.34 -8.37 -25.60
CA ALA A 345 22.82 -7.00 -25.34
C ALA A 345 21.99 -6.31 -24.23
N ARG A 346 20.66 -6.44 -24.28
CA ARG A 346 19.76 -5.91 -23.24
C ARG A 346 19.94 -6.65 -21.91
N GLU A 347 20.17 -7.95 -21.96
CA GLU A 347 20.49 -8.73 -20.76
C GLU A 347 21.80 -8.26 -20.11
N ALA A 348 22.83 -7.95 -20.91
CA ALA A 348 24.07 -7.41 -20.38
C ALA A 348 23.85 -6.08 -19.62
N VAL A 349 22.99 -5.19 -20.15
CA VAL A 349 22.60 -3.95 -19.45
C VAL A 349 21.87 -4.28 -18.15
N ARG A 350 20.88 -5.19 -18.16
CA ARG A 350 20.15 -5.60 -16.95
C ARG A 350 21.11 -6.14 -15.88
N GLN A 351 22.05 -7.00 -16.27
CA GLN A 351 23.02 -7.59 -15.35
C GLN A 351 23.97 -6.52 -14.77
N ALA A 352 24.43 -5.57 -15.58
CA ALA A 352 25.26 -4.46 -15.12
C ALA A 352 24.52 -3.59 -14.10
N VAL A 353 23.27 -3.21 -14.39
CA VAL A 353 22.42 -2.45 -13.45
C VAL A 353 22.21 -3.25 -12.16
N ASN A 354 21.91 -4.53 -12.22
CA ASN A 354 21.72 -5.36 -11.04
C ASN A 354 22.99 -5.52 -10.21
N ALA A 355 24.16 -5.64 -10.87
CA ALA A 355 25.45 -5.62 -10.18
C ALA A 355 25.67 -4.32 -9.42
N ALA A 356 25.36 -3.17 -10.05
CA ALA A 356 25.47 -1.87 -9.41
C ALA A 356 24.49 -1.73 -8.22
N ILE A 357 23.24 -2.17 -8.37
CA ILE A 357 22.25 -2.16 -7.27
C ILE A 357 22.79 -2.95 -6.07
N ARG A 358 23.39 -4.13 -6.30
CA ARG A 358 23.92 -4.99 -5.23
C ARG A 358 25.19 -4.46 -4.57
N THR A 359 26.05 -3.76 -5.30
CA THR A 359 27.42 -3.45 -4.84
C THR A 359 27.72 -1.97 -4.63
N HIS A 360 27.08 -1.06 -5.39
CA HIS A 360 27.43 0.36 -5.39
C HIS A 360 26.78 1.19 -4.27
N ARG A 361 26.06 0.54 -3.35
CA ARG A 361 25.37 1.22 -2.23
C ARG A 361 24.49 2.38 -2.70
N ILE A 362 23.75 2.16 -3.78
CA ILE A 362 22.83 3.16 -4.33
C ILE A 362 21.66 3.37 -3.38
N PHE A 363 21.11 2.29 -2.82
CA PHE A 363 19.93 2.25 -1.98
C PHE A 363 20.29 1.97 -0.51
N ASP A 364 19.40 2.31 0.41
CA ASP A 364 19.58 2.02 1.83
C ASP A 364 19.50 0.51 2.12
N VAL A 365 18.70 -0.22 1.33
CA VAL A 365 18.51 -1.67 1.39
C VAL A 365 18.30 -2.17 -0.03
N VAL A 366 18.74 -3.39 -0.29
CA VAL A 366 18.50 -4.08 -1.56
C VAL A 366 17.50 -5.23 -1.34
N ALA A 367 16.45 -5.26 -2.15
CA ALA A 367 15.56 -6.40 -2.33
C ALA A 367 16.01 -7.15 -3.58
N ASP A 368 16.63 -8.31 -3.43
CA ASP A 368 17.14 -9.06 -4.57
C ASP A 368 16.03 -9.87 -5.26
N PHE A 369 15.13 -9.16 -5.92
CA PHE A 369 14.02 -9.75 -6.66
C PHE A 369 14.49 -10.69 -7.77
N ASP A 370 15.57 -10.32 -8.49
CA ASP A 370 16.17 -11.18 -9.52
C ASP A 370 16.57 -12.55 -8.94
N ALA A 371 17.25 -12.57 -7.80
CA ALA A 371 17.65 -13.83 -7.17
C ALA A 371 16.45 -14.66 -6.69
N ALA A 372 15.38 -14.00 -6.25
CA ALA A 372 14.19 -14.68 -5.70
C ALA A 372 13.34 -15.38 -6.76
N VAL A 373 13.34 -14.87 -8.01
CA VAL A 373 12.42 -15.36 -9.04
C VAL A 373 13.10 -16.00 -10.25
N ARG A 374 14.42 -15.95 -10.34
CA ARG A 374 15.15 -16.55 -11.46
C ARG A 374 15.22 -18.09 -11.37
N ASP A 375 15.26 -18.73 -12.51
CA ASP A 375 15.57 -20.16 -12.65
C ASP A 375 17.05 -20.38 -12.28
N PRO A 376 17.39 -21.17 -11.24
CA PRO A 376 18.78 -21.42 -10.87
C PRO A 376 19.63 -22.06 -11.98
N ALA A 377 19.02 -22.86 -12.86
CA ALA A 377 19.70 -23.51 -13.97
C ALA A 377 19.87 -22.55 -15.17
N ARG A 378 19.04 -21.53 -15.29
CA ARG A 378 19.02 -20.56 -16.40
C ARG A 378 18.75 -19.17 -15.86
N PRO A 379 19.73 -18.49 -15.21
CA PRO A 379 19.50 -17.27 -14.42
C PRO A 379 18.94 -16.07 -15.18
N SER A 380 18.97 -16.05 -16.50
CA SER A 380 18.30 -15.04 -17.31
C SER A 380 16.80 -15.28 -17.51
N ARG A 381 16.26 -16.42 -17.06
CA ARG A 381 14.84 -16.78 -17.14
C ARG A 381 14.16 -16.74 -15.79
N ILE A 382 12.86 -16.47 -15.81
CA ILE A 382 11.97 -16.66 -14.66
C ILE A 382 11.86 -18.15 -14.35
N LEU A 383 11.81 -18.53 -13.08
CA LEU A 383 11.52 -19.89 -12.66
C LEU A 383 10.14 -20.31 -13.24
N PRO A 384 10.04 -21.46 -13.93
CA PRO A 384 8.78 -21.85 -14.61
C PRO A 384 7.54 -21.85 -13.71
N ALA A 385 7.69 -22.15 -12.42
CA ALA A 385 6.59 -22.11 -11.45
C ALA A 385 6.02 -20.70 -11.19
N TYR A 386 6.76 -19.65 -11.55
CA TYR A 386 6.40 -18.25 -11.33
C TYR A 386 5.97 -17.52 -12.60
N ASP A 387 6.24 -18.13 -13.77
CA ASP A 387 6.01 -17.55 -15.09
C ASP A 387 4.57 -17.85 -15.56
N PRO A 388 3.72 -16.84 -15.85
CA PRO A 388 2.41 -17.07 -16.45
C PRO A 388 2.46 -17.48 -17.95
N GLY A 389 3.66 -17.49 -18.57
CA GLY A 389 3.87 -17.86 -19.95
C GLY A 389 4.30 -16.72 -20.88
N ASP A 390 4.37 -15.49 -20.40
CA ASP A 390 4.86 -14.33 -21.16
C ASP A 390 6.34 -14.02 -20.92
N HIS A 391 6.99 -14.71 -19.99
CA HIS A 391 8.39 -14.62 -19.65
C HIS A 391 8.86 -13.24 -19.16
N LEU A 392 7.95 -12.45 -18.59
CA LEU A 392 8.22 -11.10 -18.08
C LEU A 392 7.51 -10.84 -16.75
N HIS A 393 6.24 -11.23 -16.66
CA HIS A 393 5.40 -10.98 -15.49
C HIS A 393 5.34 -12.22 -14.58
N PHE A 394 4.59 -12.11 -13.49
CA PHE A 394 4.55 -13.15 -12.46
C PHE A 394 3.12 -13.56 -12.14
N ASN A 395 2.90 -14.87 -12.02
CA ASN A 395 1.67 -15.40 -11.44
C ASN A 395 1.66 -15.16 -9.91
N ASP A 396 0.58 -15.56 -9.23
CA ASP A 396 0.41 -15.35 -7.78
C ASP A 396 1.55 -15.92 -6.93
N ALA A 397 2.17 -17.03 -7.37
CA ALA A 397 3.31 -17.64 -6.67
C ALA A 397 4.57 -16.78 -6.81
N GLY A 398 4.83 -16.26 -8.00
CA GLY A 398 5.93 -15.32 -8.24
C GLY A 398 5.72 -13.98 -7.53
N MET A 399 4.49 -13.44 -7.52
CA MET A 399 4.16 -12.24 -6.74
C MET A 399 4.42 -12.43 -5.25
N ARG A 400 4.12 -13.62 -4.71
CA ARG A 400 4.45 -13.96 -3.32
C ARG A 400 5.96 -14.00 -3.11
N ALA A 401 6.72 -14.65 -4.01
CA ALA A 401 8.17 -14.74 -3.90
C ALA A 401 8.84 -13.35 -3.91
N LEU A 402 8.35 -12.42 -4.74
CA LEU A 402 8.79 -11.01 -4.69
C LEU A 402 8.53 -10.38 -3.32
N ALA A 403 7.31 -10.48 -2.81
CA ALA A 403 6.95 -9.93 -1.50
C ALA A 403 7.81 -10.53 -0.38
N ASP A 404 8.13 -11.82 -0.45
CA ASP A 404 8.90 -12.54 0.57
C ASP A 404 10.36 -12.09 0.65
N THR A 405 10.90 -11.44 -0.39
CA THR A 405 12.23 -10.83 -0.41
C THR A 405 12.36 -9.64 0.54
N ILE A 406 11.25 -8.96 0.83
CA ILE A 406 11.26 -7.75 1.64
C ILE A 406 11.32 -8.14 3.13
N ASP A 407 12.38 -7.72 3.83
CA ASP A 407 12.44 -7.85 5.29
C ASP A 407 11.61 -6.74 5.94
N PRO A 408 10.52 -7.08 6.66
CA PRO A 408 9.66 -6.10 7.34
C PRO A 408 10.40 -5.17 8.29
N ARG A 409 11.54 -5.62 8.86
CA ARG A 409 12.37 -4.81 9.77
C ARG A 409 13.04 -3.65 9.08
N THR A 410 13.17 -3.69 7.77
CA THR A 410 13.81 -2.63 6.98
C THR A 410 12.85 -1.52 6.59
N LEU A 411 11.54 -1.73 6.73
CA LEU A 411 10.48 -0.81 6.29
C LEU A 411 10.13 0.29 7.30
N THR A 412 10.53 0.12 8.56
CA THR A 412 10.33 1.16 9.58
C THR A 412 11.68 1.79 9.89
N PRO A 413 11.80 3.13 9.86
CA PRO A 413 13.00 3.78 10.35
C PRO A 413 13.32 3.31 11.77
N LYS A 414 14.60 3.08 12.08
CA LYS A 414 14.99 2.95 13.49
C LYS A 414 14.50 4.20 14.20
N PRO A 415 13.93 4.09 15.43
CA PRO A 415 13.64 5.27 16.21
C PRO A 415 14.90 6.14 16.26
N SER A 416 14.81 7.38 15.78
CA SER A 416 15.87 8.34 16.00
C SER A 416 16.08 8.40 17.50
N GLY A 417 17.30 8.08 17.97
CA GLY A 417 17.64 8.26 19.38
C GLY A 417 17.29 9.68 19.81
N PRO A 418 17.08 9.92 21.11
CA PRO A 418 16.78 11.26 21.58
C PRO A 418 17.84 12.22 21.01
N PRO A 419 17.43 13.45 20.60
CA PRO A 419 18.37 14.42 20.08
C PRO A 419 19.51 14.57 21.10
N PRO A 420 20.78 14.71 20.65
CA PRO A 420 21.88 14.90 21.57
C PRO A 420 21.53 16.08 22.48
N ARG A 421 21.55 15.82 23.80
CA ARG A 421 21.33 16.88 24.79
C ARG A 421 22.28 18.01 24.45
N ALA A 422 21.75 19.19 24.17
CA ALA A 422 22.56 20.39 24.03
C ALA A 422 23.51 20.45 25.24
N ARG A 423 24.81 20.42 24.99
CA ARG A 423 25.78 20.64 26.05
C ARG A 423 25.46 22.03 26.60
N ALA A 424 25.10 22.08 27.87
CA ALA A 424 25.03 23.34 28.59
C ALA A 424 26.41 23.95 28.48
N THR A 425 26.54 25.02 27.70
CA THR A 425 27.74 25.87 27.69
C THR A 425 27.80 26.50 29.06
N GLY A 426 28.70 25.99 29.90
CA GLY A 426 28.99 26.58 31.19
C GLY A 426 29.36 28.03 30.99
N ASN A 427 28.67 28.90 31.68
CA ASN A 427 28.96 30.32 31.79
C ASN A 427 30.32 30.46 32.51
N PRO A 428 31.35 31.06 31.94
CA PRO A 428 32.58 31.36 32.70
C PRO A 428 32.24 32.41 33.73
N ALA A 429 32.42 32.07 35.03
CA ALA A 429 32.32 32.98 36.11
C ALA A 429 33.24 34.20 35.90
N ALA A 430 32.64 35.38 35.98
CA ALA A 430 33.38 36.62 36.10
C ALA A 430 34.08 36.65 37.46
N HIS A 431 35.40 36.62 37.46
CA HIS A 431 36.23 37.10 38.53
C HIS A 431 36.86 38.40 38.07
N GLY A 432 36.66 39.45 38.85
CA GLY A 432 37.30 40.76 38.70
C GLY A 432 36.50 41.81 39.45
#